data_555b5d7d0f94587bfd358aa686787653
#
_entry.id   555b5d7d0f94587bfd358aa686787653
#
_cell.length_a   1.000
_cell.length_b   1.000
_cell.length_c   1.000
_cell.angle_alpha   90.00
_cell.angle_beta   90.00
_cell.angle_gamma   90.00
#
_symmetry.space_group_name_H-M   'P 1'
#
loop_
_entity.id
_entity.type
_entity.pdbx_description
1 polymer ?
#
loop_
_entity_poly.entity_id
_entity_poly.type
_entity_poly.pdbx_seq_one_letter_code
_entity_poly.pdbx_strand_id
1 'polypeptide(L)'
;MAYTTIDDPESYFQTELWGGTDGSHQINFSGTNDMQPNFVWIKERGTNFHLIFDSVRGTTKYWKTNVNEAQITNTNSLTAFGSDSFTIGSEGAVNAGGVNFVGWSWKESATAGFDIVSFTGND
;
A
#
# COMPACT_ATOMS: atom_id res chain seq x y z
N MET A 1 -2.71 28.97 -16.48
CA MET A 1 -1.76 28.04 -17.12
C MET A 1 -1.52 26.89 -16.17
N ALA A 2 -1.81 25.67 -16.58
CA ALA A 2 -1.49 24.50 -15.78
C ALA A 2 0.01 24.23 -15.85
N TYR A 3 0.70 24.09 -14.73
CA TYR A 3 2.13 23.74 -14.66
C TYR A 3 2.39 22.24 -14.80
N THR A 4 1.34 21.43 -14.76
CA THR A 4 1.39 19.97 -14.84
C THR A 4 0.17 19.46 -15.59
N THR A 5 0.27 18.25 -16.14
CA THR A 5 -0.85 17.52 -16.72
C THR A 5 -1.69 16.77 -15.67
N ILE A 6 -1.31 16.86 -14.39
CA ILE A 6 -2.06 16.28 -13.28
C ILE A 6 -2.98 17.37 -12.71
N ASP A 7 -4.24 17.32 -13.08
CA ASP A 7 -5.25 18.24 -12.58
C ASP A 7 -5.83 17.78 -11.22
N ASP A 8 -5.82 16.47 -10.98
CA ASP A 8 -6.26 15.88 -9.72
C ASP A 8 -5.23 14.86 -9.20
N PRO A 9 -4.45 15.22 -8.16
CA PRO A 9 -3.45 14.32 -7.57
C PRO A 9 -4.05 13.07 -6.93
N GLU A 10 -5.30 13.08 -6.46
CA GLU A 10 -5.97 11.94 -5.84
C GLU A 10 -6.18 10.77 -6.81
N SER A 11 -6.17 11.02 -8.11
CA SER A 11 -6.15 9.97 -9.14
C SER A 11 -4.87 9.13 -9.15
N TYR A 12 -3.79 9.58 -8.46
CA TYR A 12 -2.46 8.95 -8.51
C TYR A 12 -1.85 8.67 -7.15
N PHE A 13 -2.31 9.37 -6.11
CA PHE A 13 -1.82 9.22 -4.74
C PHE A 13 -2.92 9.50 -3.73
N GLN A 14 -3.13 8.58 -2.80
CA GLN A 14 -4.05 8.76 -1.68
C GLN A 14 -3.46 8.24 -0.38
N THR A 15 -3.91 8.83 0.74
CA THR A 15 -3.51 8.45 2.09
C THR A 15 -4.75 8.14 2.90
N GLU A 16 -4.78 6.95 3.54
CA GLU A 16 -5.88 6.55 4.41
C GLU A 16 -5.42 6.23 5.82
N LEU A 17 -6.31 6.49 6.78
CA LEU A 17 -6.13 6.15 8.18
C LEU A 17 -7.19 5.12 8.59
N TRP A 18 -6.80 4.11 9.35
CA TRP A 18 -7.76 3.14 9.89
C TRP A 18 -7.37 2.63 11.27
N GLY A 19 -8.38 2.14 12.00
CA GLY A 19 -8.18 1.33 13.20
C GLY A 19 -8.13 -0.15 12.84
N GLY A 20 -7.20 -0.89 13.42
CA GLY A 20 -7.09 -2.33 13.20
C GLY A 20 -8.27 -3.12 13.76
N THR A 21 -8.58 -4.24 13.13
CA THR A 21 -9.76 -5.08 13.42
C THR A 21 -9.43 -6.54 13.70
N ASP A 22 -8.17 -6.97 13.61
CA ASP A 22 -7.72 -8.36 13.71
C ASP A 22 -8.35 -9.32 12.68
N GLY A 23 -9.02 -8.81 11.66
CA GLY A 23 -9.72 -9.61 10.65
C GLY A 23 -9.54 -9.09 9.23
N SER A 24 -10.34 -9.59 8.29
CA SER A 24 -10.35 -9.03 6.94
C SER A 24 -10.90 -7.61 6.97
N HIS A 25 -10.18 -6.65 6.43
CA HIS A 25 -10.55 -5.25 6.43
C HIS A 25 -10.25 -4.62 5.07
N GLN A 26 -11.27 -4.12 4.40
CA GLN A 26 -11.12 -3.35 3.17
C GLN A 26 -10.94 -1.88 3.51
N ILE A 27 -9.85 -1.29 3.04
CA ILE A 27 -9.53 0.13 3.19
C ILE A 27 -9.91 0.81 1.88
N ASN A 28 -11.05 1.50 1.90
CA ASN A 28 -11.53 2.27 0.76
C ASN A 28 -10.88 3.65 0.75
N PHE A 29 -10.55 4.14 -0.41
CA PHE A 29 -10.04 5.49 -0.56
C PHE A 29 -11.17 6.51 -0.41
N SER A 30 -10.83 7.67 0.15
CA SER A 30 -11.77 8.74 0.45
C SER A 30 -11.70 9.90 -0.54
N GLY A 31 -10.81 9.83 -1.52
CA GLY A 31 -10.66 10.83 -2.57
C GLY A 31 -11.85 10.93 -3.51
N THR A 32 -11.85 11.95 -4.35
CA THR A 32 -12.97 12.22 -5.30
C THR A 32 -12.91 11.33 -6.54
N ASN A 33 -11.76 10.74 -6.83
CA ASN A 33 -11.55 9.86 -7.99
C ASN A 33 -11.11 8.47 -7.57
N ASP A 34 -11.65 7.47 -8.23
CA ASP A 34 -11.23 6.08 -8.04
C ASP A 34 -9.74 5.91 -8.40
N MET A 35 -9.01 5.25 -7.52
CA MET A 35 -7.59 4.96 -7.72
C MET A 35 -7.29 3.51 -7.36
N GLN A 36 -6.96 2.68 -8.35
CA GLN A 36 -6.38 1.37 -8.06
C GLN A 36 -4.94 1.53 -7.57
N PRO A 37 -4.62 1.12 -6.34
CA PRO A 37 -3.26 1.22 -5.85
C PRO A 37 -2.37 0.14 -6.49
N ASN A 38 -1.17 0.54 -6.90
CA ASN A 38 -0.11 -0.38 -7.36
C ASN A 38 1.02 -0.52 -6.34
N PHE A 39 1.15 0.46 -5.46
CA PHE A 39 2.09 0.46 -4.35
C PHE A 39 1.40 0.96 -3.09
N VAL A 40 1.57 0.24 -1.97
CA VAL A 40 1.00 0.60 -0.66
C VAL A 40 2.09 0.50 0.39
N TRP A 41 2.32 1.61 1.10
CA TRP A 41 3.22 1.66 2.25
C TRP A 41 2.38 1.81 3.51
N ILE A 42 2.46 0.83 4.41
CA ILE A 42 1.67 0.79 5.65
C ILE A 42 2.58 1.00 6.85
N LYS A 43 2.14 1.86 7.76
CA LYS A 43 2.78 2.11 9.04
C LYS A 43 1.75 2.15 10.16
N GLU A 44 1.94 1.33 11.20
CA GLU A 44 1.18 1.52 12.45
C GLU A 44 1.73 2.73 13.24
N ARG A 45 0.91 3.32 14.08
CA ARG A 45 1.32 4.44 14.97
C ARG A 45 2.08 3.98 16.22
N GLY A 46 2.39 2.70 16.32
CA GLY A 46 3.16 2.08 17.40
C GLY A 46 4.60 1.76 16.98
N THR A 47 5.11 0.65 17.50
CA THR A 47 6.51 0.23 17.38
C THR A 47 6.77 -0.86 16.35
N ASN A 48 5.73 -1.33 15.65
CA ASN A 48 5.83 -2.43 14.71
C ASN A 48 6.52 -2.01 13.39
N PHE A 49 6.73 -2.97 12.51
CA PHE A 49 7.43 -2.77 11.25
C PHE A 49 6.66 -1.87 10.28
N HIS A 50 7.41 -1.29 9.34
CA HIS A 50 6.85 -0.52 8.22
C HIS A 50 6.87 -1.42 7.00
N LEU A 51 5.70 -1.69 6.42
CA LEU A 51 5.55 -2.66 5.34
C LEU A 51 5.26 -1.97 4.02
N ILE A 52 5.90 -2.45 2.95
CA ILE A 52 5.58 -2.04 1.58
C ILE A 52 5.11 -3.23 0.76
N PHE A 53 4.07 -3.00 0.00
CA PHE A 53 3.44 -3.92 -0.93
C PHE A 53 3.38 -3.31 -2.31
N ASP A 54 3.46 -4.12 -3.36
CA ASP A 54 3.25 -3.67 -4.73
C ASP A 54 2.58 -4.74 -5.60
N SER A 55 1.90 -4.28 -6.66
CA SER A 55 1.16 -5.12 -7.57
C SER A 55 2.05 -5.99 -8.48
N VAL A 56 3.31 -5.61 -8.69
CA VAL A 56 4.26 -6.36 -9.53
C VAL A 56 4.70 -7.64 -8.84
N ARG A 57 4.98 -7.60 -7.53
CA ARG A 57 5.24 -8.79 -6.72
C ARG A 57 3.97 -9.57 -6.38
N GLY A 58 2.83 -8.89 -6.44
CA GLY A 58 1.52 -9.45 -6.13
C GLY A 58 1.16 -9.34 -4.65
N THR A 59 -0.06 -9.79 -4.34
CA THR A 59 -0.59 -9.80 -2.96
C THR A 59 0.25 -10.70 -2.04
N THR A 60 0.11 -10.46 -0.72
CA THR A 60 0.72 -11.25 0.36
C THR A 60 2.24 -11.17 0.49
N LYS A 61 2.91 -10.45 -0.40
CA LYS A 61 4.37 -10.30 -0.41
C LYS A 61 4.74 -8.87 -0.02
N TYR A 62 5.66 -8.74 0.93
CA TYR A 62 6.10 -7.44 1.41
C TYR A 62 7.56 -7.41 1.83
N TRP A 63 8.10 -6.21 1.93
CA TRP A 63 9.33 -5.91 2.65
C TRP A 63 9.04 -5.04 3.85
N LYS A 64 9.87 -5.21 4.88
CA LYS A 64 9.96 -4.29 5.99
C LYS A 64 10.98 -3.21 5.65
N THR A 65 10.59 -1.95 5.65
CA THR A 65 11.47 -0.85 5.24
C THR A 65 12.43 -0.38 6.33
N ASN A 66 12.21 -0.81 7.56
CA ASN A 66 12.99 -0.39 8.74
C ASN A 66 13.94 -1.47 9.29
N VAL A 67 14.11 -2.58 8.57
CA VAL A 67 15.05 -3.66 8.91
C VAL A 67 15.68 -4.25 7.64
N ASN A 68 16.81 -4.93 7.80
CA ASN A 68 17.49 -5.60 6.68
C ASN A 68 17.05 -7.06 6.61
N GLU A 69 15.87 -7.30 6.05
CA GLU A 69 15.31 -8.64 5.87
C GLU A 69 14.93 -8.88 4.40
N ALA A 70 14.93 -10.14 3.99
CA ALA A 70 14.43 -10.56 2.69
C ALA A 70 12.90 -10.36 2.58
N GLN A 71 12.38 -10.46 1.36
CA GLN A 71 10.94 -10.47 1.11
C GLN A 71 10.25 -11.54 1.94
N ILE A 72 9.13 -11.16 2.55
CA ILE A 72 8.27 -12.05 3.34
C ILE A 72 6.99 -12.32 2.55
N THR A 73 6.48 -13.55 2.67
CA THR A 73 5.16 -13.93 2.19
C THR A 73 4.26 -14.27 3.38
N ASN A 74 3.14 -13.55 3.51
CA ASN A 74 2.15 -13.77 4.56
C ASN A 74 0.74 -13.59 3.99
N THR A 75 -0.03 -14.68 3.93
CA THR A 75 -1.37 -14.71 3.34
C THR A 75 -2.40 -13.88 4.12
N ASN A 76 -2.07 -13.44 5.34
CA ASN A 76 -2.92 -12.59 6.18
C ASN A 76 -2.51 -11.10 6.14
N SER A 77 -1.57 -10.73 5.28
CA SER A 77 -1.14 -9.34 5.10
C SER A 77 -2.05 -8.60 4.09
N LEU A 78 -1.53 -7.94 3.07
CA LEU A 78 -2.34 -7.34 2.01
C LEU A 78 -2.82 -8.44 1.05
N THR A 79 -4.13 -8.61 0.93
CA THR A 79 -4.77 -9.73 0.21
C THR A 79 -5.38 -9.33 -1.12
N ALA A 80 -5.64 -8.05 -1.36
CA ALA A 80 -6.15 -7.55 -2.64
C ALA A 80 -5.77 -6.10 -2.89
N PHE A 81 -5.52 -5.78 -4.17
CA PHE A 81 -5.52 -4.43 -4.73
C PHE A 81 -6.85 -4.24 -5.46
N GLY A 82 -7.74 -3.42 -4.92
CA GLY A 82 -9.05 -3.14 -5.50
C GLY A 82 -9.01 -1.96 -6.48
N SER A 83 -10.15 -1.68 -7.12
CA SER A 83 -10.27 -0.57 -8.09
C SER A 83 -10.17 0.80 -7.42
N ASP A 84 -10.56 0.89 -6.13
CA ASP A 84 -10.51 2.11 -5.32
C ASP A 84 -10.28 1.76 -3.84
N SER A 85 -9.42 0.77 -3.60
CA SER A 85 -9.18 0.23 -2.26
C SER A 85 -8.03 -0.75 -2.24
N PHE A 86 -7.62 -1.15 -1.06
CA PHE A 86 -6.88 -2.39 -0.83
C PHE A 86 -7.49 -3.15 0.34
N THR A 87 -7.28 -4.46 0.38
CA THR A 87 -7.78 -5.32 1.46
C THR A 87 -6.60 -5.92 2.24
N ILE A 88 -6.70 -5.87 3.55
CA ILE A 88 -5.74 -6.45 4.49
C ILE A 88 -6.41 -7.56 5.30
N GLY A 89 -5.60 -8.51 5.74
CA GLY A 89 -6.03 -9.61 6.61
C GLY A 89 -5.75 -9.32 8.07
N SER A 90 -5.46 -10.36 8.84
CA SER A 90 -5.25 -10.32 10.30
C SER A 90 -3.79 -10.14 10.73
N GLU A 91 -2.86 -9.88 9.79
CA GLU A 91 -1.45 -9.62 10.14
C GLU A 91 -1.35 -8.39 11.04
N GLY A 92 -0.73 -8.56 12.23
CA GLY A 92 -0.66 -7.51 13.24
C GLY A 92 0.05 -6.24 12.77
N ALA A 93 1.04 -6.34 11.88
CA ALA A 93 1.76 -5.18 11.36
C ALA A 93 0.94 -4.30 10.40
N VAL A 94 -0.25 -4.75 9.98
CA VAL A 94 -1.16 -3.99 9.11
C VAL A 94 -2.55 -3.81 9.71
N ASN A 95 -2.96 -4.65 10.69
CA ASN A 95 -4.36 -4.67 11.14
C ASN A 95 -4.58 -5.13 12.58
N ALA A 96 -3.61 -4.98 13.50
CA ALA A 96 -3.79 -5.33 14.91
C ALA A 96 -4.94 -4.54 15.53
N GLY A 97 -5.86 -5.24 16.21
CA GLY A 97 -7.01 -4.63 16.88
C GLY A 97 -6.60 -3.59 17.92
N GLY A 98 -7.28 -2.46 17.91
CA GLY A 98 -7.00 -1.34 18.82
C GLY A 98 -5.77 -0.49 18.46
N VAL A 99 -5.09 -0.77 17.35
CA VAL A 99 -3.95 0.00 16.84
C VAL A 99 -4.40 0.86 15.65
N ASN A 100 -3.87 2.07 15.54
CA ASN A 100 -4.13 2.96 14.42
C ASN A 100 -3.01 2.86 13.39
N PHE A 101 -3.40 2.88 12.13
CA PHE A 101 -2.53 2.76 10.96
C PHE A 101 -2.68 3.93 10.01
N VAL A 102 -1.66 4.12 9.19
CA VAL A 102 -1.68 4.97 8.00
C VAL A 102 -1.18 4.16 6.81
N GLY A 103 -1.80 4.34 5.66
CA GLY A 103 -1.35 3.81 4.37
C GLY A 103 -1.18 4.94 3.37
N TRP A 104 -0.03 4.97 2.72
CA TRP A 104 0.22 5.81 1.55
C TRP A 104 0.18 4.92 0.32
N SER A 105 -0.60 5.31 -0.66
CA SER A 105 -0.88 4.50 -1.84
C SER A 105 -0.60 5.29 -3.12
N TRP A 106 0.11 4.66 -4.05
CA TRP A 106 0.44 5.21 -5.36
C TRP A 106 -0.12 4.35 -6.48
N LYS A 107 -0.59 5.01 -7.51
CA LYS A 107 -0.92 4.38 -8.79
C LYS A 107 0.28 4.45 -9.72
N GLU A 108 0.59 3.32 -10.35
CA GLU A 108 1.56 3.25 -11.45
C GLU A 108 1.01 4.01 -12.65
N SER A 109 1.74 5.01 -13.12
CA SER A 109 1.30 5.88 -14.20
C SER A 109 2.45 6.65 -14.83
N ALA A 110 2.56 6.60 -16.14
CA ALA A 110 3.52 7.42 -16.89
C ALA A 110 3.25 8.92 -16.71
N THR A 111 1.98 9.32 -16.56
CA THR A 111 1.59 10.73 -16.33
C THR A 111 2.10 11.24 -14.99
N ALA A 112 1.99 10.43 -13.94
CA ALA A 112 2.50 10.78 -12.61
C ALA A 112 4.00 10.52 -12.46
N GLY A 113 4.63 9.83 -13.42
CA GLY A 113 6.05 9.48 -13.37
C GLY A 113 6.40 8.43 -12.33
N PHE A 114 5.45 7.58 -11.96
CA PHE A 114 5.64 6.49 -11.01
C PHE A 114 5.51 5.14 -11.70
N ASP A 115 6.54 4.31 -11.56
CA ASP A 115 6.62 2.97 -12.15
C ASP A 115 7.26 1.99 -11.15
N ILE A 116 6.92 0.71 -11.27
CA ILE A 116 7.41 -0.37 -10.40
C ILE A 116 8.05 -1.43 -11.28
N VAL A 117 9.35 -1.64 -11.13
CA VAL A 117 10.10 -2.60 -11.93
C VAL A 117 10.74 -3.66 -11.03
N SER A 118 10.50 -4.92 -11.35
CA SER A 118 11.24 -6.04 -10.76
C SER A 118 12.38 -6.48 -11.69
N PHE A 119 13.52 -6.79 -11.12
CA PHE A 119 14.65 -7.32 -11.86
C PHE A 119 15.37 -8.41 -11.06
N THR A 120 16.06 -9.30 -11.76
CA THR A 120 16.96 -10.27 -11.13
C THR A 120 18.38 -9.71 -11.20
N GLY A 121 19.02 -9.61 -10.04
CA GLY A 121 20.44 -9.25 -9.99
C GLY A 121 21.28 -10.31 -10.69
N ASN A 122 22.36 -9.88 -11.35
CA ASN A 122 23.39 -10.75 -11.93
C ASN A 122 24.70 -10.43 -11.24
N ASP A 123 25.35 -11.45 -10.72
CA ASP A 123 26.68 -11.37 -10.08
C ASP A 123 27.78 -11.17 -11.13
#